data_2efb299635b6af9b78c628e7fe63df66
#
_entry.id   2efb299635b6af9b78c628e7fe63df66
#
_cell.length_a   1.000
_cell.length_b   1.000
_cell.length_c   1.000
_cell.angle_alpha   90.00
_cell.angle_beta   90.00
_cell.angle_gamma   90.00
#
_symmetry.space_group_name_H-M   'P 1'
#
loop_
_entity.id
_entity.type
_entity.pdbx_description
1 polymer ?
#
loop_
_entity_poly.entity_id
_entity_poly.type
_entity_poly.pdbx_seq_one_letter_code
_entity_poly.pdbx_strand_id
1 'polypeptide(L)'
;MKLSSRASAASRGTCGSLVLVLLIALVSDLHAAELANLRNGFNLRHDHHEVVGATTRLYMSGDPAGGFVDVPTDQIESYEPAPPDPADQTAAPAKTTADLKAIVAEISAKNKIDADFIASVIAAESANNPHAVSPKGAQGLMQLMPGTASKLGVKDSFDPEANVDAGVRYLRQLLELYHYDVAKALAAYNAGPQRVDQYKGVPPYRETHAYVARIIKDYNRKKLAEQKQQAQEKAQARRAQANKPTLAQNPSATPSGESN
;
A
#
# COMPACT_ATOMS: atom_id res chain seq x y z
N MET A 1 56.04 48.74 -62.76
CA MET A 1 56.92 47.79 -63.49
C MET A 1 56.47 46.38 -63.09
N LYS A 2 55.93 45.69 -64.10
CA LYS A 2 56.09 44.30 -64.44
C LYS A 2 55.88 43.26 -63.38
N LEU A 3 54.80 42.52 -63.48
CA LEU A 3 54.58 41.21 -64.16
C LEU A 3 54.67 40.04 -63.18
N SER A 4 53.66 39.33 -63.09
CA SER A 4 53.30 38.09 -63.82
C SER A 4 53.61 36.89 -62.89
N SER A 5 52.90 35.88 -62.69
CA SER A 5 51.95 35.06 -63.44
C SER A 5 51.77 33.74 -62.72
N ARG A 6 50.57 33.18 -62.85
CA ARG A 6 50.25 31.73 -62.96
C ARG A 6 50.87 30.75 -61.94
N ALA A 7 50.15 29.78 -61.38
CA ALA A 7 49.18 28.82 -61.89
C ALA A 7 48.66 27.98 -60.76
N SER A 8 47.41 27.71 -60.77
CA SER A 8 46.71 26.41 -60.92
C SER A 8 47.29 25.19 -60.19
N ALA A 9 46.55 24.66 -59.25
CA ALA A 9 46.26 23.22 -59.19
C ALA A 9 45.11 22.96 -58.22
N ALA A 10 44.11 22.28 -58.69
CA ALA A 10 42.96 21.77 -57.97
C ALA A 10 43.37 20.61 -57.04
N SER A 11 42.81 20.54 -55.84
CA SER A 11 42.67 19.27 -55.17
C SER A 11 41.37 19.24 -54.44
N ARG A 12 40.59 18.26 -54.77
CA ARG A 12 39.32 17.86 -54.17
C ARG A 12 39.58 17.35 -52.77
N GLY A 13 38.68 17.63 -51.83
CA GLY A 13 38.77 16.95 -50.54
C GLY A 13 37.64 17.36 -49.55
N THR A 14 36.55 16.66 -49.64
CA THR A 14 35.63 16.25 -48.56
C THR A 14 35.06 17.33 -47.67
N CYS A 15 33.83 17.62 -47.97
CA CYS A 15 32.81 18.17 -47.08
C CYS A 15 32.65 17.29 -45.82
N GLY A 16 33.23 17.71 -44.73
CA GLY A 16 32.96 17.15 -43.39
C GLY A 16 31.90 18.00 -42.73
N SER A 17 30.64 17.62 -42.91
CA SER A 17 29.53 18.18 -42.10
C SER A 17 29.76 17.82 -40.64
N LEU A 18 30.21 18.78 -39.87
CA LEU A 18 30.22 18.69 -38.40
C LEU A 18 28.78 18.83 -37.93
N VAL A 19 28.09 17.69 -37.78
CA VAL A 19 26.80 17.62 -37.08
C VAL A 19 27.10 17.81 -35.62
N LEU A 20 26.93 19.06 -35.14
CA LEU A 20 26.91 19.39 -33.73
C LEU A 20 25.64 18.79 -33.14
N VAL A 21 25.74 17.57 -32.61
CA VAL A 21 24.68 16.96 -31.80
C VAL A 21 24.62 17.75 -30.52
N LEU A 22 23.66 18.69 -30.44
CA LEU A 22 23.30 19.38 -29.24
C LEU A 22 22.60 18.35 -28.35
N LEU A 23 23.34 17.74 -27.42
CA LEU A 23 22.79 16.94 -26.32
C LEU A 23 22.02 17.93 -25.42
N ILE A 24 20.72 18.07 -25.67
CA ILE A 24 19.80 18.67 -24.71
C ILE A 24 19.71 17.65 -23.55
N ALA A 25 20.53 17.85 -22.52
CA ALA A 25 20.32 17.22 -21.25
C ALA A 25 18.95 17.70 -20.78
N LEU A 26 17.96 16.82 -20.82
CA LEU A 26 16.73 16.96 -20.02
C LEU A 26 17.16 16.90 -18.57
N VAL A 27 17.49 18.05 -18.02
CA VAL A 27 17.53 18.25 -16.58
C VAL A 27 16.07 18.17 -16.17
N SER A 28 15.64 17.00 -15.69
CA SER A 28 14.40 16.90 -14.93
C SER A 28 14.65 17.76 -13.69
N ASP A 29 14.09 18.97 -13.68
CA ASP A 29 14.02 19.77 -12.47
C ASP A 29 13.25 18.97 -11.44
N LEU A 30 13.97 18.29 -10.55
CA LEU A 30 13.43 17.77 -9.33
C LEU A 30 13.06 19.01 -8.51
N HIS A 31 11.83 19.48 -8.65
CA HIS A 31 11.31 20.54 -7.79
C HIS A 31 11.24 19.99 -6.38
N ALA A 32 12.15 20.48 -5.52
CA ALA A 32 12.04 20.22 -4.09
C ALA A 32 10.76 20.90 -3.60
N ALA A 33 9.96 20.18 -2.81
CA ALA A 33 8.77 20.75 -2.22
C ALA A 33 9.10 22.01 -1.40
N GLU A 34 8.20 23.00 -1.41
CA GLU A 34 8.33 24.27 -0.72
C GLU A 34 7.22 24.45 0.32
N LEU A 35 7.47 25.29 1.33
CA LEU A 35 6.49 25.79 2.28
C LEU A 35 6.13 27.22 1.91
N ALA A 36 4.86 27.47 1.60
CA ALA A 36 4.31 28.82 1.55
C ALA A 36 3.90 29.22 2.96
N ASN A 37 4.62 30.17 3.56
CA ASN A 37 4.32 30.73 4.87
C ASN A 37 3.28 31.84 4.72
N LEU A 38 2.15 31.69 5.39
CA LEU A 38 1.05 32.64 5.30
C LEU A 38 1.10 33.64 6.47
N ARG A 39 0.67 34.89 6.24
CA ARG A 39 0.61 35.94 7.25
C ARG A 39 -0.24 35.62 8.49
N ASN A 40 -1.13 34.63 8.38
CA ASN A 40 -1.92 34.13 9.50
C ASN A 40 -1.21 33.05 10.34
N GLY A 41 0.07 32.76 10.02
CA GLY A 41 0.90 31.76 10.72
C GLY A 41 0.71 30.32 10.25
N PHE A 42 -0.12 30.06 9.23
CA PHE A 42 -0.20 28.74 8.63
C PHE A 42 0.88 28.57 7.55
N ASN A 43 1.37 27.33 7.42
CA ASN A 43 2.31 26.93 6.38
C ASN A 43 1.63 25.90 5.48
N LEU A 44 1.74 26.09 4.16
CA LEU A 44 1.20 25.17 3.16
C LEU A 44 2.36 24.56 2.35
N ARG A 45 2.54 23.24 2.48
CA ARG A 45 3.50 22.49 1.66
C ARG A 45 2.94 22.33 0.24
N HIS A 46 3.75 22.62 -0.76
CA HIS A 46 3.40 22.49 -2.16
C HIS A 46 4.63 22.10 -2.98
N ASP A 47 4.41 21.48 -4.13
CA ASP A 47 5.49 21.03 -5.01
C ASP A 47 5.89 22.11 -5.99
N HIS A 48 4.94 22.92 -6.43
CA HIS A 48 5.17 24.13 -7.23
C HIS A 48 3.98 25.08 -7.07
N HIS A 49 4.18 26.31 -7.46
CA HIS A 49 3.15 27.33 -7.42
C HIS A 49 3.10 28.17 -8.70
N GLU A 50 1.95 28.72 -8.99
CA GLU A 50 1.71 29.59 -10.14
C GLU A 50 0.89 30.82 -9.70
N VAL A 51 1.32 32.00 -10.11
CA VAL A 51 0.57 33.23 -9.81
C VAL A 51 -0.51 33.43 -10.90
N VAL A 52 -1.78 33.40 -10.49
CA VAL A 52 -2.94 33.55 -11.35
C VAL A 52 -3.71 34.81 -10.94
N GLY A 53 -3.37 35.94 -11.54
CA GLY A 53 -4.00 37.23 -11.21
C GLY A 53 -3.65 37.68 -9.80
N ALA A 54 -4.64 37.84 -8.92
CA ALA A 54 -4.46 38.24 -7.52
C ALA A 54 -4.27 37.06 -6.56
N THR A 55 -4.29 35.83 -7.06
CA THR A 55 -4.14 34.60 -6.28
C THR A 55 -2.91 33.82 -6.72
N THR A 56 -2.33 33.08 -5.80
CA THR A 56 -1.29 32.09 -6.08
C THR A 56 -1.89 30.70 -5.93
N ARG A 57 -1.77 29.89 -6.95
CA ARG A 57 -2.17 28.50 -6.95
C ARG A 57 -1.02 27.63 -6.46
N LEU A 58 -1.24 26.92 -5.36
CA LEU A 58 -0.28 25.99 -4.75
C LEU A 58 -0.69 24.57 -5.12
N TYR A 59 0.17 23.81 -5.78
CA TYR A 59 -0.07 22.42 -6.16
C TYR A 59 0.50 21.49 -5.09
N MET A 60 -0.38 20.65 -4.51
CA MET A 60 -0.11 19.89 -3.29
C MET A 60 0.50 18.51 -3.54
N SER A 61 0.68 18.11 -4.81
CA SER A 61 1.35 16.86 -5.20
C SER A 61 1.88 16.97 -6.62
N GLY A 62 2.99 16.29 -6.92
CA GLY A 62 3.60 16.24 -8.26
C GLY A 62 2.74 15.56 -9.34
N ASP A 63 1.55 15.11 -9.03
CA ASP A 63 0.57 14.57 -9.98
C ASP A 63 -0.23 15.72 -10.61
N PRO A 64 -0.28 15.83 -11.96
CA PRO A 64 -1.13 16.81 -12.66
C PRO A 64 -2.61 16.70 -12.32
N ALA A 65 -3.07 15.54 -11.82
CA ALA A 65 -4.40 15.33 -11.23
C ALA A 65 -4.44 15.66 -9.73
N GLY A 66 -3.30 16.07 -9.14
CA GLY A 66 -3.19 16.46 -7.73
C GLY A 66 -4.00 17.69 -7.42
N GLY A 67 -4.52 17.77 -6.18
CA GLY A 67 -5.26 18.91 -5.70
C GLY A 67 -4.41 20.17 -5.66
N PHE A 68 -5.03 21.32 -5.88
CA PHE A 68 -4.42 22.63 -5.68
C PHE A 68 -5.25 23.47 -4.71
N VAL A 69 -4.60 24.48 -4.13
CA VAL A 69 -5.25 25.50 -3.28
C VAL A 69 -4.90 26.87 -3.83
N ASP A 70 -5.93 27.68 -4.08
CA ASP A 70 -5.75 29.07 -4.47
C ASP A 70 -5.71 29.96 -3.22
N VAL A 71 -4.61 30.66 -3.01
CA VAL A 71 -4.38 31.55 -1.88
C VAL A 71 -4.19 32.97 -2.42
N PRO A 72 -4.83 34.02 -1.82
CA PRO A 72 -4.53 35.41 -2.18
C PRO A 72 -3.02 35.67 -2.06
N THR A 73 -2.40 36.20 -3.11
CA THR A 73 -0.94 36.38 -3.17
C THR A 73 -0.42 37.28 -2.04
N ASP A 74 -1.23 38.26 -1.61
CA ASP A 74 -0.90 39.17 -0.50
C ASP A 74 -0.91 38.48 0.88
N GLN A 75 -1.50 37.27 1.00
CA GLN A 75 -1.49 36.48 2.22
C GLN A 75 -0.23 35.61 2.35
N ILE A 76 0.57 35.47 1.29
CA ILE A 76 1.81 34.71 1.33
C ILE A 76 2.93 35.66 1.75
N GLU A 77 3.62 35.31 2.85
CA GLU A 77 4.71 36.11 3.42
C GLU A 77 6.05 35.70 2.84
N SER A 78 6.29 34.38 2.74
CA SER A 78 7.54 33.83 2.20
C SER A 78 7.35 32.42 1.66
N TYR A 79 8.33 31.99 0.84
CA TYR A 79 8.51 30.60 0.44
C TYR A 79 9.82 30.11 1.04
N GLU A 80 9.81 28.94 1.62
CA GLU A 80 10.99 28.29 2.19
C GLU A 80 11.08 26.86 1.66
N PRO A 81 12.29 26.30 1.45
CA PRO A 81 12.42 24.89 1.14
C PRO A 81 11.71 24.06 2.21
N ALA A 82 10.77 23.21 1.80
CA ALA A 82 10.13 22.32 2.74
C ALA A 82 11.19 21.37 3.31
N PRO A 83 11.21 21.14 4.64
CA PRO A 83 12.01 20.04 5.17
C PRO A 83 11.61 18.76 4.45
N PRO A 84 12.55 17.83 4.18
CA PRO A 84 12.23 16.56 3.56
C PRO A 84 11.06 15.94 4.30
N ASP A 85 10.07 15.44 3.54
CA ASP A 85 8.90 14.83 4.13
C ASP A 85 9.36 13.70 5.05
N PRO A 86 8.84 13.58 6.27
CA PRO A 86 9.09 12.39 7.07
C PRO A 86 8.82 11.09 6.30
N ALA A 87 7.90 11.13 5.32
CA ALA A 87 7.66 10.03 4.37
C ALA A 87 8.83 9.81 3.40
N ASP A 88 9.59 10.85 3.02
CA ASP A 88 10.77 10.72 2.14
C ASP A 88 12.01 10.22 2.90
N GLN A 89 12.11 10.48 4.20
CA GLN A 89 13.22 10.00 5.02
C GLN A 89 13.06 8.53 5.45
N THR A 90 11.89 7.95 5.26
CA THR A 90 11.58 6.55 5.55
C THR A 90 11.32 5.73 4.29
N ALA A 91 11.81 6.15 3.13
CA ALA A 91 11.78 5.33 1.93
C ALA A 91 12.77 4.13 2.03
N ALA A 92 12.62 3.33 3.08
CA ALA A 92 12.72 1.89 2.92
C ALA A 92 11.73 1.52 1.80
N PRO A 93 12.10 0.65 0.85
CA PRO A 93 11.24 0.31 -0.28
C PRO A 93 9.84 0.03 0.23
N ALA A 94 8.85 0.73 -0.32
CA ALA A 94 7.45 0.60 0.11
C ALA A 94 7.15 -0.90 0.21
N LYS A 95 6.87 -1.39 1.43
CA LYS A 95 6.63 -2.82 1.66
C LYS A 95 5.54 -3.25 0.71
N THR A 96 5.83 -4.20 -0.15
CA THR A 96 4.95 -4.66 -1.22
C THR A 96 3.71 -5.36 -0.64
N THR A 97 2.72 -5.61 -1.47
CA THR A 97 1.55 -6.44 -1.06
C THR A 97 1.98 -7.81 -0.53
N ALA A 98 3.12 -8.35 -1.02
CA ALA A 98 3.70 -9.59 -0.52
C ALA A 98 4.22 -9.43 0.92
N ASP A 99 4.87 -8.30 1.22
CA ASP A 99 5.35 -8.00 2.57
C ASP A 99 4.21 -7.83 3.56
N LEU A 100 3.13 -7.15 3.17
CA LEU A 100 1.93 -7.02 4.00
C LEU A 100 1.31 -8.38 4.30
N LYS A 101 1.24 -9.28 3.31
CA LYS A 101 0.73 -10.64 3.52
C LYS A 101 1.59 -11.43 4.51
N ALA A 102 2.92 -11.30 4.44
CA ALA A 102 3.84 -11.93 5.39
C ALA A 102 3.66 -11.38 6.81
N ILE A 103 3.59 -10.05 6.97
CA ILE A 103 3.32 -9.39 8.25
C ILE A 103 2.00 -9.88 8.86
N VAL A 104 0.93 -9.92 8.07
CA VAL A 104 -0.39 -10.38 8.53
C VAL A 104 -0.33 -11.85 8.95
N ALA A 105 0.36 -12.71 8.21
CA ALA A 105 0.48 -14.13 8.54
C ALA A 105 1.21 -14.35 9.87
N GLU A 106 2.32 -13.66 10.10
CA GLU A 106 3.09 -13.73 11.34
C GLU A 106 2.30 -13.24 12.55
N ILE A 107 1.71 -12.04 12.44
CA ILE A 107 0.94 -11.43 13.53
C ILE A 107 -0.32 -12.24 13.84
N SER A 108 -0.96 -12.80 12.81
CA SER A 108 -2.09 -13.72 12.89
C SER A 108 -1.75 -14.95 13.75
N ALA A 109 -0.65 -15.62 13.43
CA ALA A 109 -0.18 -16.78 14.16
C ALA A 109 0.11 -16.44 15.65
N LYS A 110 0.81 -15.34 15.89
CA LYS A 110 1.14 -14.84 17.24
C LYS A 110 -0.10 -14.55 18.09
N ASN A 111 -1.13 -13.94 17.49
CA ASN A 111 -2.35 -13.54 18.19
C ASN A 111 -3.50 -14.57 18.11
N LYS A 112 -3.32 -15.69 17.40
CA LYS A 112 -4.34 -16.72 17.19
C LYS A 112 -5.65 -16.16 16.61
N ILE A 113 -5.53 -15.26 15.64
CA ILE A 113 -6.63 -14.70 14.86
C ILE A 113 -6.42 -15.09 13.39
N ASP A 114 -7.47 -15.47 12.69
CA ASP A 114 -7.39 -15.86 11.29
C ASP A 114 -6.81 -14.72 10.41
N ALA A 115 -5.82 -15.04 9.57
CA ALA A 115 -5.14 -14.06 8.73
C ALA A 115 -6.08 -13.38 7.72
N ASP A 116 -7.05 -14.10 7.17
CA ASP A 116 -8.05 -13.55 6.26
C ASP A 116 -9.00 -12.59 6.98
N PHE A 117 -9.26 -12.84 8.27
CA PHE A 117 -10.05 -11.91 9.08
C PHE A 117 -9.30 -10.60 9.30
N ILE A 118 -8.02 -10.66 9.70
CA ILE A 118 -7.16 -9.47 9.84
C ILE A 118 -7.07 -8.72 8.51
N ALA A 119 -6.82 -9.41 7.40
CA ALA A 119 -6.74 -8.80 6.07
C ALA A 119 -8.07 -8.13 5.66
N SER A 120 -9.22 -8.65 6.09
CA SER A 120 -10.53 -8.04 5.83
C SER A 120 -10.75 -6.78 6.66
N VAL A 121 -10.23 -6.74 7.89
CA VAL A 121 -10.23 -5.51 8.71
C VAL A 121 -9.34 -4.45 8.08
N ILE A 122 -8.10 -4.78 7.72
CA ILE A 122 -7.15 -3.84 7.07
C ILE A 122 -7.74 -3.27 5.78
N ALA A 123 -8.35 -4.12 4.94
CA ALA A 123 -8.99 -3.69 3.71
C ALA A 123 -10.17 -2.72 3.98
N ALA A 124 -10.90 -2.92 5.08
CA ALA A 124 -12.00 -2.05 5.46
C ALA A 124 -11.53 -0.72 6.05
N GLU A 125 -10.40 -0.70 6.76
CA GLU A 125 -9.86 0.48 7.44
C GLU A 125 -9.14 1.42 6.48
N SER A 126 -8.21 0.89 5.69
CA SER A 126 -7.27 1.70 4.92
C SER A 126 -7.22 1.36 3.41
N ALA A 127 -8.00 0.38 2.95
CA ALA A 127 -7.83 -0.21 1.61
C ALA A 127 -6.38 -0.70 1.36
N ASN A 128 -5.70 -1.17 2.40
CA ASN A 128 -4.29 -1.61 2.43
C ASN A 128 -3.25 -0.48 2.24
N ASN A 129 -3.63 0.77 2.46
CA ASN A 129 -2.70 1.90 2.39
C ASN A 129 -2.04 2.12 3.77
N PRO A 130 -0.70 1.90 3.91
CA PRO A 130 0.00 2.10 5.17
C PRO A 130 0.06 3.58 5.61
N HIS A 131 -0.09 4.51 4.69
CA HIS A 131 -0.06 5.95 4.95
C HIS A 131 -1.46 6.58 5.02
N ALA A 132 -2.51 5.78 5.15
CA ALA A 132 -3.87 6.29 5.24
C ALA A 132 -4.07 7.13 6.51
N VAL A 133 -4.71 8.29 6.35
CA VAL A 133 -5.14 9.15 7.45
C VAL A 133 -6.63 9.45 7.27
N SER A 134 -7.44 9.17 8.29
CA SER A 134 -8.87 9.49 8.24
C SER A 134 -9.13 10.96 8.59
N PRO A 135 -10.30 11.52 8.24
CA PRO A 135 -10.70 12.88 8.65
C PRO A 135 -10.72 13.09 10.17
N LYS A 136 -10.80 12.01 10.95
CA LYS A 136 -10.75 12.03 12.43
C LYS A 136 -9.33 11.84 12.98
N GLY A 137 -8.33 11.70 12.11
CA GLY A 137 -6.91 11.53 12.49
C GLY A 137 -6.50 10.10 12.83
N ALA A 138 -7.28 9.09 12.47
CA ALA A 138 -6.85 7.69 12.57
C ALA A 138 -5.80 7.38 11.50
N GLN A 139 -4.79 6.56 11.82
CA GLN A 139 -3.57 6.42 11.03
C GLN A 139 -3.21 4.97 10.71
N GLY A 140 -2.64 4.75 9.52
CA GLY A 140 -2.02 3.52 9.08
C GLY A 140 -3.00 2.44 8.65
N LEU A 141 -2.49 1.21 8.48
CA LEU A 141 -3.22 0.05 7.93
C LEU A 141 -4.50 -0.31 8.69
N MET A 142 -4.45 -0.25 10.02
CA MET A 142 -5.57 -0.58 10.90
C MET A 142 -6.21 0.66 11.54
N GLN A 143 -5.93 1.85 11.04
CA GLN A 143 -6.55 3.12 11.40
C GLN A 143 -6.61 3.36 12.93
N LEU A 144 -5.44 3.30 13.56
CA LEU A 144 -5.35 3.56 14.99
C LEU A 144 -5.45 5.07 15.26
N MET A 145 -6.32 5.44 16.19
CA MET A 145 -6.32 6.81 16.72
C MET A 145 -5.01 7.07 17.47
N PRO A 146 -4.38 8.27 17.38
CA PRO A 146 -3.11 8.57 18.03
C PRO A 146 -3.06 8.23 19.51
N GLY A 147 -4.14 8.52 20.26
CA GLY A 147 -4.25 8.15 21.66
C GLY A 147 -4.30 6.63 21.90
N THR A 148 -4.88 5.86 20.98
CA THR A 148 -4.89 4.39 21.04
C THR A 148 -3.52 3.84 20.69
N ALA A 149 -2.90 4.34 19.62
CA ALA A 149 -1.56 3.96 19.19
C ALA A 149 -0.53 4.16 20.33
N SER A 150 -0.55 5.33 20.97
CA SER A 150 0.32 5.62 22.11
C SER A 150 0.12 4.65 23.28
N LYS A 151 -1.13 4.36 23.68
CA LYS A 151 -1.44 3.38 24.74
C LYS A 151 -0.96 1.97 24.40
N LEU A 152 -0.92 1.62 23.12
CA LEU A 152 -0.46 0.32 22.65
C LEU A 152 1.07 0.27 22.40
N GLY A 153 1.78 1.38 22.64
CA GLY A 153 3.23 1.49 22.52
C GLY A 153 3.73 1.69 21.09
N VAL A 154 2.86 2.10 20.16
CA VAL A 154 3.23 2.42 18.77
C VAL A 154 3.91 3.77 18.73
N LYS A 155 5.15 3.81 18.24
CA LYS A 155 5.95 5.04 18.06
C LYS A 155 5.66 5.70 16.72
N ASP A 156 5.51 4.88 15.67
CA ASP A 156 5.18 5.30 14.32
C ASP A 156 3.95 4.51 13.84
N SER A 157 2.84 5.22 13.70
CA SER A 157 1.58 4.61 13.23
C SER A 157 1.59 4.29 11.73
N PHE A 158 2.58 4.74 10.99
CA PHE A 158 2.75 4.46 9.56
C PHE A 158 3.71 3.29 9.29
N ASP A 159 4.43 2.80 10.33
CA ASP A 159 5.13 1.53 10.21
C ASP A 159 4.13 0.38 10.11
N PRO A 160 4.12 -0.38 8.99
CA PRO A 160 3.12 -1.41 8.74
C PRO A 160 3.07 -2.49 9.82
N GLU A 161 4.23 -2.93 10.31
CA GLU A 161 4.32 -4.02 11.28
C GLU A 161 3.85 -3.57 12.65
N ALA A 162 4.33 -2.41 13.13
CA ALA A 162 3.90 -1.85 14.41
C ALA A 162 2.41 -1.53 14.45
N ASN A 163 1.87 -0.99 13.34
CA ASN A 163 0.45 -0.66 13.23
C ASN A 163 -0.43 -1.90 13.23
N VAL A 164 -0.08 -2.93 12.43
CA VAL A 164 -0.84 -4.18 12.37
C VAL A 164 -0.74 -4.95 13.68
N ASP A 165 0.45 -5.08 14.30
CA ASP A 165 0.59 -5.77 15.60
C ASP A 165 -0.28 -5.11 16.67
N ALA A 166 -0.22 -3.78 16.79
CA ALA A 166 -1.01 -3.06 17.77
C ALA A 166 -2.51 -3.14 17.50
N GLY A 167 -2.93 -2.97 16.24
CA GLY A 167 -4.34 -3.06 15.86
C GLY A 167 -4.91 -4.46 16.09
N VAL A 168 -4.15 -5.51 15.80
CA VAL A 168 -4.55 -6.90 16.04
C VAL A 168 -4.62 -7.21 17.53
N ARG A 169 -3.67 -6.74 18.33
CA ARG A 169 -3.74 -6.86 19.80
C ARG A 169 -4.97 -6.17 20.37
N TYR A 170 -5.29 -4.99 19.87
CA TYR A 170 -6.50 -4.28 20.30
C TYR A 170 -7.77 -5.02 19.88
N LEU A 171 -7.83 -5.50 18.64
CA LEU A 171 -8.94 -6.32 18.16
C LEU A 171 -9.10 -7.60 18.98
N ARG A 172 -8.00 -8.25 19.37
CA ARG A 172 -8.00 -9.42 20.26
C ARG A 172 -8.61 -9.10 21.61
N GLN A 173 -8.21 -8.00 22.24
CA GLN A 173 -8.79 -7.55 23.50
C GLN A 173 -10.30 -7.33 23.39
N LEU A 174 -10.77 -6.77 22.29
CA LEU A 174 -12.21 -6.56 22.05
C LEU A 174 -12.95 -7.89 21.82
N LEU A 175 -12.35 -8.83 21.10
CA LEU A 175 -12.93 -10.17 20.93
C LEU A 175 -13.07 -10.88 22.28
N GLU A 176 -12.09 -10.81 23.15
CA GLU A 176 -12.14 -11.37 24.50
C GLU A 176 -13.17 -10.65 25.37
N LEU A 177 -13.20 -9.32 25.33
CA LEU A 177 -14.16 -8.50 26.09
C LEU A 177 -15.61 -8.85 25.74
N TYR A 178 -15.90 -9.10 24.47
CA TYR A 178 -17.25 -9.45 24.01
C TYR A 178 -17.46 -10.96 23.80
N HIS A 179 -16.69 -11.80 24.48
CA HIS A 179 -16.85 -13.27 24.47
C HIS A 179 -16.88 -13.84 23.05
N TYR A 180 -16.02 -13.31 22.16
CA TYR A 180 -15.90 -13.68 20.73
C TYR A 180 -17.15 -13.40 19.89
N ASP A 181 -18.05 -12.53 20.36
CA ASP A 181 -19.07 -11.92 19.50
C ASP A 181 -18.37 -10.97 18.50
N VAL A 182 -18.11 -11.50 17.30
CA VAL A 182 -17.38 -10.79 16.26
C VAL A 182 -18.05 -9.48 15.87
N ALA A 183 -19.40 -9.46 15.84
CA ALA A 183 -20.12 -8.26 15.45
C ALA A 183 -19.95 -7.13 16.48
N LYS A 184 -20.02 -7.47 17.78
CA LYS A 184 -19.77 -6.50 18.86
C LYS A 184 -18.32 -6.04 18.90
N ALA A 185 -17.36 -6.97 18.73
CA ALA A 185 -15.94 -6.63 18.71
C ALA A 185 -15.59 -5.66 17.58
N LEU A 186 -16.06 -5.91 16.36
CA LEU A 186 -15.89 -5.02 15.23
C LEU A 186 -16.59 -3.68 15.43
N ALA A 187 -17.80 -3.68 15.99
CA ALA A 187 -18.51 -2.45 16.31
C ALA A 187 -17.76 -1.62 17.37
N ALA A 188 -17.16 -2.29 18.36
CA ALA A 188 -16.36 -1.64 19.39
C ALA A 188 -15.03 -1.08 18.81
N TYR A 189 -14.42 -1.78 17.87
CA TYR A 189 -13.24 -1.29 17.17
C TYR A 189 -13.54 0.02 16.44
N ASN A 190 -14.65 0.07 15.71
CA ASN A 190 -15.06 1.23 14.89
C ASN A 190 -15.67 2.38 15.72
N ALA A 191 -16.60 2.08 16.63
CA ALA A 191 -17.37 3.10 17.36
C ALA A 191 -16.92 3.30 18.81
N GLY A 192 -16.02 2.46 19.31
CA GLY A 192 -15.57 2.42 20.70
C GLY A 192 -16.41 1.49 21.58
N PRO A 193 -15.78 0.82 22.58
CA PRO A 193 -16.45 -0.14 23.46
C PRO A 193 -17.58 0.50 24.27
N GLN A 194 -17.41 1.73 24.72
CA GLN A 194 -18.44 2.45 25.48
C GLN A 194 -19.79 2.54 24.74
N ARG A 195 -19.76 2.67 23.41
CA ARG A 195 -20.99 2.73 22.60
C ARG A 195 -21.64 1.35 22.50
N VAL A 196 -20.84 0.30 22.35
CA VAL A 196 -21.36 -1.08 22.33
C VAL A 196 -22.00 -1.44 23.67
N ASP A 197 -21.38 -1.05 24.77
CA ASP A 197 -21.92 -1.28 26.13
C ASP A 197 -23.20 -0.47 26.37
N GLN A 198 -23.22 0.80 25.94
CA GLN A 198 -24.41 1.67 26.04
C GLN A 198 -25.62 1.07 25.32
N TYR A 199 -25.40 0.53 24.11
CA TYR A 199 -26.47 -0.05 23.30
C TYR A 199 -26.66 -1.56 23.51
N LYS A 200 -25.82 -2.17 24.36
CA LYS A 200 -25.78 -3.63 24.63
C LYS A 200 -25.62 -4.48 23.38
N GLY A 201 -25.01 -3.90 22.32
CA GLY A 201 -24.84 -4.50 21.01
C GLY A 201 -24.25 -3.53 19.99
N VAL A 202 -24.38 -3.86 18.72
CA VAL A 202 -23.95 -2.95 17.63
C VAL A 202 -24.78 -1.66 17.71
N PRO A 203 -24.16 -0.48 17.91
CA PRO A 203 -24.91 0.76 18.02
C PRO A 203 -25.62 1.10 16.70
N PRO A 204 -26.77 1.80 16.73
CA PRO A 204 -27.60 2.04 15.54
C PRO A 204 -27.00 3.13 14.61
N TYR A 205 -25.69 3.09 14.42
CA TYR A 205 -24.98 3.98 13.51
C TYR A 205 -24.84 3.32 12.15
N ARG A 206 -25.35 3.97 11.10
CA ARG A 206 -25.28 3.46 9.73
C ARG A 206 -23.87 3.10 9.31
N GLU A 207 -22.88 3.94 9.69
CA GLU A 207 -21.46 3.72 9.41
C GLU A 207 -20.96 2.42 10.05
N THR A 208 -21.24 2.21 11.35
CA THR A 208 -20.80 1.03 12.09
C THR A 208 -21.45 -0.26 11.57
N HIS A 209 -22.74 -0.23 11.25
CA HIS A 209 -23.40 -1.37 10.63
C HIS A 209 -22.80 -1.73 9.26
N ALA A 210 -22.53 -0.72 8.42
CA ALA A 210 -21.90 -0.93 7.11
C ALA A 210 -20.47 -1.47 7.24
N TYR A 211 -19.72 -0.99 8.23
CA TYR A 211 -18.37 -1.46 8.56
C TYR A 211 -18.37 -2.95 8.93
N VAL A 212 -19.17 -3.32 9.94
CA VAL A 212 -19.30 -4.71 10.39
C VAL A 212 -19.71 -5.63 9.24
N ALA A 213 -20.75 -5.25 8.49
CA ALA A 213 -21.25 -6.04 7.37
C ALA A 213 -20.21 -6.22 6.26
N ARG A 214 -19.44 -5.18 5.94
CA ARG A 214 -18.38 -5.21 4.92
C ARG A 214 -17.29 -6.22 5.29
N ILE A 215 -16.80 -6.20 6.54
CA ILE A 215 -15.75 -7.10 7.00
C ILE A 215 -16.22 -8.54 7.00
N ILE A 216 -17.39 -8.83 7.58
CA ILE A 216 -17.94 -10.19 7.65
C ILE A 216 -18.17 -10.75 6.25
N LYS A 217 -18.71 -9.94 5.33
CA LYS A 217 -18.93 -10.34 3.94
C LYS A 217 -17.61 -10.65 3.23
N ASP A 218 -16.59 -9.83 3.39
CA ASP A 218 -15.28 -10.03 2.77
C ASP A 218 -14.60 -11.29 3.32
N TYR A 219 -14.59 -11.46 4.63
CA TYR A 219 -14.04 -12.64 5.29
C TYR A 219 -14.72 -13.94 4.82
N ASN A 220 -16.05 -13.98 4.82
CA ASN A 220 -16.81 -15.14 4.37
C ASN A 220 -16.53 -15.47 2.89
N ARG A 221 -16.37 -14.45 2.05
CA ARG A 221 -15.99 -14.64 0.64
C ARG A 221 -14.62 -15.31 0.51
N LYS A 222 -13.62 -14.90 1.30
CA LYS A 222 -12.28 -15.49 1.31
C LYS A 222 -12.34 -16.95 1.77
N LYS A 223 -13.03 -17.23 2.86
CA LYS A 223 -13.17 -18.60 3.39
C LYS A 223 -13.90 -19.55 2.41
N LEU A 224 -14.92 -19.05 1.71
CA LEU A 224 -15.60 -19.84 0.69
C LEU A 224 -14.69 -20.15 -0.52
N ALA A 225 -13.84 -19.20 -0.91
CA ALA A 225 -12.88 -19.40 -1.99
C ALA A 225 -11.82 -20.45 -1.59
N GLU A 226 -11.29 -20.36 -0.36
CA GLU A 226 -10.36 -21.34 0.19
C GLU A 226 -10.95 -22.75 0.23
N GLN A 227 -12.18 -22.90 0.72
CA GLN A 227 -12.89 -24.19 0.75
C GLN A 227 -13.06 -24.79 -0.65
N LYS A 228 -13.42 -23.96 -1.64
CA LYS A 228 -13.55 -24.42 -3.04
C LYS A 228 -12.21 -24.89 -3.61
N GLN A 229 -11.13 -24.15 -3.35
CA GLN A 229 -9.80 -24.52 -3.79
C GLN A 229 -9.36 -25.87 -3.17
N GLN A 230 -9.51 -26.03 -1.87
CA GLN A 230 -9.18 -27.28 -1.16
C GLN A 230 -10.02 -28.48 -1.70
N ALA A 231 -11.29 -28.26 -2.00
CA ALA A 231 -12.12 -29.30 -2.59
C ALA A 231 -11.64 -29.72 -4.00
N GLN A 232 -11.21 -28.75 -4.82
CA GLN A 232 -10.67 -29.00 -6.15
C GLN A 232 -9.34 -29.76 -6.08
N GLU A 233 -8.43 -29.35 -5.19
CA GLU A 233 -7.14 -30.02 -4.97
C GLU A 233 -7.33 -31.46 -4.52
N LYS A 234 -8.24 -31.71 -3.56
CA LYS A 234 -8.58 -33.06 -3.10
C LYS A 234 -9.16 -33.92 -4.24
N ALA A 235 -10.02 -33.35 -5.09
CA ALA A 235 -10.59 -34.06 -6.24
C ALA A 235 -9.53 -34.41 -7.29
N GLN A 236 -8.60 -33.50 -7.57
CA GLN A 236 -7.47 -33.73 -8.48
C GLN A 236 -6.52 -34.80 -7.94
N ALA A 237 -6.19 -34.76 -6.64
CA ALA A 237 -5.34 -35.74 -6.00
C ALA A 237 -5.97 -37.16 -6.07
N ARG A 238 -7.30 -37.29 -5.84
CA ARG A 238 -8.01 -38.56 -5.96
C ARG A 238 -7.99 -39.09 -7.40
N ARG A 239 -8.17 -38.25 -8.42
CA ARG A 239 -8.08 -38.62 -9.83
C ARG A 239 -6.68 -39.07 -10.20
N ALA A 240 -5.65 -38.39 -9.74
CA ALA A 240 -4.25 -38.76 -9.97
C ALA A 240 -3.90 -40.13 -9.35
N GLN A 241 -4.42 -40.45 -8.18
CA GLN A 241 -4.25 -41.74 -7.53
C GLN A 241 -4.98 -42.86 -8.27
N ALA A 242 -6.20 -42.59 -8.74
CA ALA A 242 -6.98 -43.59 -9.49
C ALA A 242 -6.37 -43.93 -10.86
N ASN A 243 -5.63 -43.00 -11.46
CA ASN A 243 -4.97 -43.21 -12.75
C ASN A 243 -3.55 -43.80 -12.62
N LYS A 244 -3.08 -44.15 -11.44
CA LYS A 244 -1.77 -44.77 -11.25
C LYS A 244 -1.86 -46.20 -11.74
N PRO A 245 -1.10 -46.66 -12.78
CA PRO A 245 -1.16 -48.03 -13.27
C PRO A 245 -0.77 -48.96 -12.13
N THR A 246 -1.69 -49.89 -11.82
CA THR A 246 -1.35 -51.01 -10.94
C THR A 246 -0.32 -51.84 -11.70
N LEU A 247 0.94 -51.84 -11.25
CA LEU A 247 1.94 -52.79 -11.72
C LEU A 247 1.35 -54.19 -11.42
N ALA A 248 0.87 -54.85 -12.47
CA ALA A 248 0.39 -56.23 -12.40
C ALA A 248 1.54 -57.08 -11.83
N GLN A 249 1.36 -57.56 -10.63
CA GLN A 249 2.13 -58.70 -10.14
C GLN A 249 1.83 -59.90 -11.05
N ASN A 250 2.81 -60.25 -11.85
CA ASN A 250 2.76 -61.43 -12.69
C ASN A 250 3.04 -62.67 -11.82
N PRO A 251 2.07 -63.55 -11.48
CA PRO A 251 2.30 -64.76 -10.77
C PRO A 251 2.42 -65.92 -11.79
N SER A 252 3.59 -66.08 -12.42
CA SER A 252 3.87 -67.27 -13.18
C SER A 252 5.38 -67.53 -13.23
N ALA A 253 5.87 -68.23 -12.23
CA ALA A 253 7.02 -69.09 -12.35
C ALA A 253 6.68 -70.41 -11.64
N THR A 254 6.09 -71.34 -12.40
CA THR A 254 5.98 -72.74 -12.05
C THR A 254 7.38 -73.36 -12.26
N PRO A 255 8.00 -74.01 -11.30
CA PRO A 255 9.16 -74.82 -11.58
C PRO A 255 8.68 -76.21 -12.07
N SER A 256 8.98 -76.51 -13.35
CA SER A 256 8.86 -77.84 -13.93
C SER A 256 9.83 -78.74 -13.21
N GLY A 257 9.28 -79.81 -12.59
CA GLY A 257 10.07 -80.88 -12.09
C GLY A 257 10.71 -81.71 -13.22
N GLU A 258 11.91 -82.11 -13.00
CA GLU A 258 12.54 -83.19 -13.71
C GLU A 258 12.84 -84.33 -12.75
N SER A 259 12.17 -85.44 -13.09
CA SER A 259 12.47 -86.75 -12.56
C SER A 259 13.70 -87.32 -13.27
N ASN A 260 14.73 -87.79 -12.60
CA ASN A 260 15.29 -89.11 -12.79
C ASN A 260 16.30 -89.47 -11.73
#